data_10f36f6ad11a261853eb9b183d5cdcec
#
_entry.id   10f36f6ad11a261853eb9b183d5cdcec
#
_cell.length_a   1.000
_cell.length_b   1.000
_cell.length_c   1.000
_cell.angle_alpha   90.00
_cell.angle_beta   90.00
_cell.angle_gamma   90.00
#
_symmetry.space_group_name_H-M   'P 1'
#
loop_
_entity.id
_entity.type
_entity.pdbx_description
1 polymer ?
#
loop_
_entity_poly.entity_id
_entity_poly.type
_entity_poly.pdbx_seq_one_letter_code
_entity_poly.pdbx_strand_id
1 'polypeptide(L)'
;MTNLVADYSFYQPDTLDFMQATKDAGVKAVIIKLTEGTGWVSPKAAGQIRNAVKVGLIVHCYHYARFWSADQAIAEADYFCSVAKQYGIDASSVMALDLEEGSNPAFAKTFLDRVIANGYPRIDLYTMASYIWAGKVSLGSFGYKINGWIAAYGASQPGVDNVGTWQAFNNYPIGGYRVDMSYDFSGYYTTEQGAAQPAKITTSGWLDSVAFDGDEVIVSGWFGTDQAKDKPYHYVILTADGHELARQKVELADRPDVHTAYPDIDAKCGFSAKFDYTKDMLNKKVTVYFRYTDDPEGNGNAADFTADHEFNQNLAYLDGRKSTIYTSKLQLTGWHATDLSIGLKYRFLILLADGKEVQRIKVDSVNRPDVAKSYPGVYGSGQAGFSGEFDYPDSLVGKKLQLVSRYSDDEGGEGNHVDYWFPEFEGPAKPVLDGKTTNEILADHVTVESVGGKQKVTFS
;
A
#
# COMPACT_ATOMS: atom_id res chain seq x y z
N MET A 1 9.21 38.83 14.22
CA MET A 1 8.25 37.73 14.55
C MET A 1 8.86 36.46 13.99
N THR A 2 8.91 35.41 14.76
CA THR A 2 9.47 34.13 14.34
C THR A 2 8.49 33.43 13.40
N ASN A 3 8.94 33.02 12.23
CA ASN A 3 8.08 32.32 11.27
C ASN A 3 7.93 30.87 11.70
N LEU A 4 6.70 30.42 11.93
CA LEU A 4 6.37 29.05 12.31
C LEU A 4 6.01 28.23 11.06
N VAL A 5 6.56 27.01 11.01
CA VAL A 5 6.26 25.99 9.99
C VAL A 5 5.98 24.69 10.71
N ALA A 6 4.84 24.06 10.44
CA ALA A 6 4.52 22.74 10.96
C ALA A 6 4.76 21.68 9.88
N ASP A 7 5.11 20.46 10.28
CA ASP A 7 5.16 19.35 9.33
C ASP A 7 4.21 18.23 9.75
N TYR A 8 3.59 17.61 8.74
CA TYR A 8 2.50 16.67 8.93
C TYR A 8 2.71 15.40 8.10
N SER A 9 2.38 14.29 8.72
CA SER A 9 2.31 12.99 8.08
C SER A 9 0.88 12.42 8.17
N PHE A 10 0.70 11.13 7.97
CA PHE A 10 -0.61 10.48 8.11
C PHE A 10 -1.11 10.40 9.57
N TYR A 11 -0.26 10.71 10.54
CA TYR A 11 -0.66 10.75 11.95
C TYR A 11 -1.54 11.96 12.28
N GLN A 12 -1.31 13.10 11.61
CA GLN A 12 -2.09 14.30 11.83
C GLN A 12 -3.40 14.27 11.03
N PRO A 13 -4.48 14.94 11.51
CA PRO A 13 -5.73 15.04 10.77
C PRO A 13 -5.58 15.75 9.42
N ASP A 14 -6.48 15.41 8.51
CA ASP A 14 -6.62 16.08 7.22
C ASP A 14 -7.88 16.97 7.16
N THR A 15 -8.50 17.27 8.31
CA THR A 15 -9.74 18.04 8.39
C THR A 15 -9.50 19.55 8.25
N LEU A 16 -10.54 20.27 7.78
CA LEU A 16 -10.50 21.72 7.66
C LEU A 16 -10.28 22.41 9.03
N ASP A 17 -10.96 21.90 10.07
CA ASP A 17 -10.87 22.47 11.42
C ASP A 17 -9.46 22.36 11.99
N PHE A 18 -8.76 21.25 11.72
CA PHE A 18 -7.38 21.09 12.14
C PHE A 18 -6.43 22.06 11.40
N MET A 19 -6.61 22.26 10.11
CA MET A 19 -5.83 23.23 9.34
C MET A 19 -6.16 24.66 9.74
N GLN A 20 -7.40 24.95 10.11
CA GLN A 20 -7.76 26.26 10.68
C GLN A 20 -7.08 26.46 12.05
N ALA A 21 -7.12 25.48 12.94
CA ALA A 21 -6.41 25.55 14.21
C ALA A 21 -4.88 25.71 14.02
N THR A 22 -4.31 25.11 12.98
CA THR A 22 -2.90 25.31 12.59
C THR A 22 -2.62 26.78 12.27
N LYS A 23 -3.46 27.40 11.43
CA LYS A 23 -3.34 28.79 11.07
C LYS A 23 -3.52 29.71 12.27
N ASP A 24 -4.52 29.43 13.10
CA ASP A 24 -4.84 30.23 14.30
C ASP A 24 -3.71 30.16 15.35
N ALA A 25 -2.91 29.08 15.34
CA ALA A 25 -1.69 28.96 16.15
C ALA A 25 -0.52 29.82 15.61
N GLY A 26 -0.71 30.56 14.53
CA GLY A 26 0.30 31.46 13.92
C GLY A 26 1.25 30.77 12.95
N VAL A 27 0.98 29.51 12.57
CA VAL A 27 1.73 28.80 11.52
C VAL A 27 1.48 29.46 10.18
N LYS A 28 2.55 29.67 9.39
CA LYS A 28 2.46 30.28 8.07
C LYS A 28 2.50 29.27 6.93
N ALA A 29 3.23 28.18 7.13
CA ALA A 29 3.41 27.15 6.13
C ALA A 29 3.33 25.75 6.75
N VAL A 30 2.94 24.77 5.95
CA VAL A 30 2.97 23.34 6.31
C VAL A 30 3.82 22.57 5.32
N ILE A 31 4.56 21.56 5.81
CA ILE A 31 5.33 20.62 5.00
C ILE A 31 4.67 19.26 5.14
N ILE A 32 4.08 18.73 4.08
CA ILE A 32 3.21 17.54 4.12
C ILE A 32 3.96 16.34 3.54
N LYS A 33 3.99 15.21 4.29
CA LYS A 33 4.50 13.95 3.77
C LYS A 33 3.68 13.49 2.58
N LEU A 34 4.30 13.38 1.40
CA LEU A 34 3.65 12.83 0.21
C LEU A 34 3.94 11.34 0.08
N THR A 35 5.22 10.97 0.09
CA THR A 35 5.65 9.64 -0.31
C THR A 35 6.74 9.08 0.62
N GLU A 36 6.91 7.77 0.56
CA GLU A 36 8.00 7.03 1.20
C GLU A 36 8.41 5.87 0.29
N GLY A 37 9.70 5.76 -0.05
CA GLY A 37 10.14 4.82 -1.07
C GLY A 37 9.42 5.02 -2.41
N THR A 38 9.25 3.97 -3.19
CA THR A 38 8.56 4.01 -4.50
C THR A 38 7.14 3.44 -4.47
N GLY A 39 6.62 3.01 -3.31
CA GLY A 39 5.35 2.27 -3.24
C GLY A 39 4.34 2.81 -2.22
N TRP A 40 4.65 3.90 -1.51
CA TRP A 40 3.74 4.42 -0.49
C TRP A 40 3.45 5.91 -0.69
N VAL A 41 2.16 6.23 -0.69
CA VAL A 41 1.63 7.61 -0.70
C VAL A 41 0.87 7.83 0.61
N SER A 42 1.05 9.00 1.22
CA SER A 42 0.31 9.35 2.43
C SER A 42 -1.20 9.41 2.15
N PRO A 43 -2.00 8.60 2.83
CA PRO A 43 -3.46 8.54 2.59
C PRO A 43 -4.18 9.83 2.98
N LYS A 44 -3.52 10.71 3.75
CA LYS A 44 -4.09 11.99 4.18
C LYS A 44 -3.54 13.19 3.42
N ALA A 45 -2.49 13.02 2.61
CA ALA A 45 -1.82 14.13 1.95
C ALA A 45 -2.77 15.01 1.12
N ALA A 46 -3.63 14.39 0.31
CA ALA A 46 -4.58 15.12 -0.51
C ALA A 46 -5.52 16.01 0.32
N GLY A 47 -6.07 15.47 1.42
CA GLY A 47 -6.93 16.21 2.34
C GLY A 47 -6.17 17.32 3.09
N GLN A 48 -4.95 17.02 3.53
CA GLN A 48 -4.10 17.98 4.23
C GLN A 48 -3.72 19.15 3.32
N ILE A 49 -3.26 18.89 2.09
CA ILE A 49 -2.93 19.91 1.09
C ILE A 49 -4.13 20.81 0.82
N ARG A 50 -5.26 20.21 0.43
CA ARG A 50 -6.50 20.92 0.12
C ARG A 50 -6.94 21.84 1.23
N ASN A 51 -7.01 21.34 2.46
CA ASN A 51 -7.52 22.11 3.58
C ASN A 51 -6.52 23.14 4.09
N ALA A 52 -5.21 22.91 3.97
CA ALA A 52 -4.17 23.90 4.24
C ALA A 52 -4.28 25.09 3.27
N VAL A 53 -4.40 24.83 1.98
CA VAL A 53 -4.61 25.86 0.95
C VAL A 53 -5.91 26.63 1.21
N LYS A 54 -7.01 25.94 1.50
CA LYS A 54 -8.33 26.55 1.76
C LYS A 54 -8.30 27.56 2.91
N VAL A 55 -7.52 27.31 3.95
CA VAL A 55 -7.34 28.26 5.05
C VAL A 55 -6.24 29.27 4.80
N GLY A 56 -5.52 29.20 3.66
CA GLY A 56 -4.47 30.14 3.24
C GLY A 56 -3.14 29.89 3.98
N LEU A 57 -2.80 28.64 4.24
CA LEU A 57 -1.45 28.21 4.59
C LEU A 57 -0.62 27.97 3.32
N ILE A 58 0.66 28.31 3.38
CA ILE A 58 1.61 27.91 2.33
C ILE A 58 1.87 26.42 2.46
N VAL A 59 1.87 25.70 1.32
CA VAL A 59 2.01 24.23 1.31
C VAL A 59 3.30 23.82 0.63
N HIS A 60 4.06 22.97 1.31
CA HIS A 60 5.25 22.32 0.85
C HIS A 60 5.15 20.82 1.11
N CYS A 61 6.06 20.03 0.53
CA CYS A 61 5.99 18.58 0.62
C CYS A 61 7.34 17.97 0.97
N TYR A 62 7.27 16.78 1.56
CA TYR A 62 8.46 15.97 1.79
C TYR A 62 8.29 14.51 1.40
N HIS A 63 9.44 13.89 1.12
CA HIS A 63 9.61 12.48 0.82
C HIS A 63 10.49 11.83 1.86
N TYR A 64 10.05 10.74 2.45
CA TYR A 64 10.85 9.94 3.38
C TYR A 64 11.71 8.94 2.59
N ALA A 65 13.03 9.07 2.70
CA ALA A 65 13.99 8.29 1.94
C ALA A 65 14.06 6.82 2.36
N ARG A 66 14.13 5.92 1.37
CA ARG A 66 14.36 4.48 1.54
C ARG A 66 15.46 3.93 0.65
N PHE A 67 16.08 4.75 -0.18
CA PHE A 67 17.08 4.37 -1.17
C PHE A 67 18.43 3.94 -0.55
N TRP A 68 19.05 2.94 -1.18
CA TRP A 68 20.39 2.44 -0.87
C TRP A 68 21.33 2.46 -2.08
N SER A 69 20.86 2.91 -3.26
CA SER A 69 21.62 3.06 -4.49
C SER A 69 21.22 4.32 -5.24
N ALA A 70 22.03 4.74 -6.22
CA ALA A 70 21.72 5.87 -7.08
C ALA A 70 20.43 5.65 -7.89
N ASP A 71 20.23 4.45 -8.44
CA ASP A 71 19.03 4.10 -9.21
C ASP A 71 17.76 4.17 -8.35
N GLN A 72 17.85 3.70 -7.10
CA GLN A 72 16.74 3.81 -6.15
C GLN A 72 16.44 5.28 -5.81
N ALA A 73 17.46 6.10 -5.58
CA ALA A 73 17.29 7.53 -5.31
C ALA A 73 16.62 8.25 -6.48
N ILE A 74 16.99 7.91 -7.72
CA ILE A 74 16.35 8.43 -8.94
C ILE A 74 14.88 7.99 -9.00
N ALA A 75 14.60 6.70 -8.79
CA ALA A 75 13.25 6.15 -8.83
C ALA A 75 12.34 6.78 -7.76
N GLU A 76 12.85 6.96 -6.53
CA GLU A 76 12.11 7.61 -5.44
C GLU A 76 11.84 9.09 -5.74
N ALA A 77 12.79 9.81 -6.33
CA ALA A 77 12.62 11.20 -6.75
C ALA A 77 11.58 11.33 -7.87
N ASP A 78 11.61 10.44 -8.86
CA ASP A 78 10.62 10.39 -9.94
C ASP A 78 9.21 10.10 -9.39
N TYR A 79 9.10 9.15 -8.47
CA TYR A 79 7.86 8.82 -7.79
C TYR A 79 7.32 10.00 -6.99
N PHE A 80 8.16 10.64 -6.15
CA PHE A 80 7.79 11.82 -5.37
C PHE A 80 7.27 12.96 -6.26
N CYS A 81 8.00 13.30 -7.33
CA CYS A 81 7.60 14.35 -8.27
C CYS A 81 6.31 13.99 -9.02
N SER A 82 6.11 12.72 -9.38
CA SER A 82 4.88 12.27 -10.03
C SER A 82 3.65 12.45 -9.14
N VAL A 83 3.76 12.08 -7.86
CA VAL A 83 2.68 12.26 -6.87
C VAL A 83 2.45 13.75 -6.58
N ALA A 84 3.52 14.54 -6.45
CA ALA A 84 3.42 16.00 -6.28
C ALA A 84 2.63 16.65 -7.42
N LYS A 85 2.93 16.27 -8.66
CA LYS A 85 2.21 16.74 -9.85
C LYS A 85 0.73 16.34 -9.82
N GLN A 86 0.42 15.10 -9.41
CA GLN A 86 -0.97 14.63 -9.27
C GLN A 86 -1.76 15.46 -8.25
N TYR A 87 -1.11 15.93 -7.18
CA TYR A 87 -1.74 16.73 -6.13
C TYR A 87 -1.67 18.24 -6.40
N GLY A 88 -1.28 18.65 -7.60
CA GLY A 88 -1.22 20.06 -8.02
C GLY A 88 -0.13 20.86 -7.32
N ILE A 89 0.87 20.21 -6.77
CA ILE A 89 2.06 20.86 -6.22
C ILE A 89 2.93 21.31 -7.39
N ASP A 90 3.19 22.61 -7.46
CA ASP A 90 3.96 23.22 -8.55
C ASP A 90 5.41 23.55 -8.14
N ALA A 91 6.17 24.11 -9.08
CA ALA A 91 7.57 24.46 -8.91
C ALA A 91 7.85 25.55 -7.85
N SER A 92 6.81 26.21 -7.33
CA SER A 92 6.94 27.20 -6.25
C SER A 92 7.04 26.57 -4.87
N SER A 93 6.59 25.33 -4.73
CA SER A 93 6.68 24.56 -3.49
C SER A 93 8.10 24.06 -3.25
N VAL A 94 8.49 24.01 -1.98
CA VAL A 94 9.72 23.31 -1.56
C VAL A 94 9.45 21.82 -1.53
N MET A 95 10.32 21.06 -2.18
CA MET A 95 10.33 19.60 -2.23
C MET A 95 11.47 19.10 -1.34
N ALA A 96 11.15 18.72 -0.10
CA ALA A 96 12.15 18.33 0.87
C ALA A 96 12.44 16.84 0.83
N LEU A 97 13.72 16.49 0.94
CA LEU A 97 14.18 15.13 1.21
C LEU A 97 14.27 14.94 2.73
N ASP A 98 13.52 14.02 3.27
CA ASP A 98 13.59 13.56 4.66
C ASP A 98 14.59 12.39 4.74
N LEU A 99 15.79 12.70 5.22
CA LEU A 99 16.94 11.80 5.27
C LEU A 99 17.24 11.36 6.70
N GLU A 100 16.76 10.19 7.04
CA GLU A 100 16.91 9.56 8.34
C GLU A 100 17.47 8.12 8.25
N GLU A 101 17.31 7.33 9.32
CA GLU A 101 17.66 5.91 9.30
C GLU A 101 16.81 5.15 8.26
N GLY A 102 17.43 4.15 7.62
CA GLY A 102 16.78 3.33 6.60
C GLY A 102 17.08 3.74 5.16
N SER A 103 18.00 4.70 4.97
CA SER A 103 18.51 5.11 3.65
C SER A 103 20.02 5.37 3.67
N ASN A 104 20.64 5.44 2.48
CA ASN A 104 22.07 5.75 2.35
C ASN A 104 22.27 7.24 2.00
N PRO A 105 22.82 8.05 2.94
CA PRO A 105 23.04 9.48 2.74
C PRO A 105 23.90 9.85 1.53
N ALA A 106 24.75 8.96 1.05
CA ALA A 106 25.63 9.20 -0.09
C ALA A 106 24.84 9.52 -1.38
N PHE A 107 23.58 9.11 -1.47
CA PHE A 107 22.72 9.33 -2.65
C PHE A 107 21.72 10.47 -2.48
N ALA A 108 21.79 11.23 -1.37
CA ALA A 108 20.92 12.39 -1.15
C ALA A 108 21.01 13.43 -2.27
N LYS A 109 22.24 13.73 -2.73
CA LYS A 109 22.46 14.64 -3.87
C LYS A 109 21.81 14.12 -5.15
N THR A 110 21.95 12.83 -5.44
CA THR A 110 21.35 12.19 -6.63
C THR A 110 19.82 12.36 -6.63
N PHE A 111 19.18 12.14 -5.46
CA PHE A 111 17.75 12.39 -5.30
C PHE A 111 17.37 13.85 -5.59
N LEU A 112 18.04 14.80 -4.94
CA LEU A 112 17.72 16.23 -5.08
C LEU A 112 18.00 16.75 -6.49
N ASP A 113 19.09 16.33 -7.13
CA ASP A 113 19.39 16.63 -8.52
C ASP A 113 18.26 16.13 -9.46
N ARG A 114 17.72 14.95 -9.18
CA ARG A 114 16.62 14.39 -9.96
C ARG A 114 15.31 15.14 -9.74
N VAL A 115 15.01 15.60 -8.51
CA VAL A 115 13.87 16.47 -8.21
C VAL A 115 13.96 17.78 -9.00
N ILE A 116 15.15 18.39 -9.04
CA ILE A 116 15.40 19.61 -9.86
C ILE A 116 15.17 19.31 -11.35
N ALA A 117 15.70 18.20 -11.86
CA ALA A 117 15.55 17.80 -13.26
C ALA A 117 14.08 17.53 -13.64
N ASN A 118 13.26 17.10 -12.68
CA ASN A 118 11.82 16.92 -12.84
C ASN A 118 11.00 18.22 -12.78
N GLY A 119 11.66 19.38 -12.69
CA GLY A 119 11.03 20.70 -12.76
C GLY A 119 10.69 21.33 -11.41
N TYR A 120 11.22 20.80 -10.30
CA TYR A 120 11.04 21.36 -8.95
C TYR A 120 12.36 21.95 -8.42
N PRO A 121 12.66 23.23 -8.71
CA PRO A 121 13.96 23.83 -8.37
C PRO A 121 14.12 24.19 -6.89
N ARG A 122 13.01 24.26 -6.14
CA ARG A 122 13.04 24.58 -4.71
C ARG A 122 13.13 23.30 -3.91
N ILE A 123 14.31 22.95 -3.52
CA ILE A 123 14.61 21.72 -2.79
C ILE A 123 15.15 22.03 -1.40
N ASP A 124 14.97 21.12 -0.46
CA ASP A 124 15.62 21.18 0.85
C ASP A 124 16.00 19.78 1.35
N LEU A 125 16.83 19.75 2.37
CA LEU A 125 17.22 18.54 3.08
C LEU A 125 16.77 18.65 4.53
N TYR A 126 15.91 17.72 4.96
CA TYR A 126 15.65 17.48 6.36
C TYR A 126 16.51 16.32 6.88
N THR A 127 17.11 16.56 8.03
CA THR A 127 17.80 15.51 8.81
C THR A 127 17.97 15.92 10.27
N MET A 128 18.34 14.96 11.11
CA MET A 128 18.73 15.23 12.50
C MET A 128 20.08 15.94 12.56
N ALA A 129 20.27 16.86 13.50
CA ALA A 129 21.57 17.48 13.77
C ALA A 129 22.68 16.45 14.04
N SER A 130 22.31 15.32 14.66
CA SER A 130 23.23 14.20 14.92
C SER A 130 23.81 13.57 13.65
N TYR A 131 23.09 13.60 12.51
CA TYR A 131 23.59 13.12 11.22
C TYR A 131 24.70 14.03 10.68
N ILE A 132 24.54 15.34 10.85
CA ILE A 132 25.55 16.33 10.47
C ILE A 132 26.79 16.17 11.37
N TRP A 133 26.61 16.08 12.68
CA TRP A 133 27.72 15.89 13.64
C TRP A 133 28.49 14.58 13.42
N ALA A 134 27.77 13.53 13.02
CA ALA A 134 28.39 12.23 12.69
C ALA A 134 29.05 12.20 11.29
N GLY A 135 29.01 13.32 10.55
CA GLY A 135 29.61 13.40 9.20
C GLY A 135 28.88 12.55 8.14
N LYS A 136 27.64 12.09 8.43
CA LYS A 136 26.84 11.28 7.48
C LYS A 136 26.41 12.09 6.26
N VAL A 137 26.15 13.38 6.46
CA VAL A 137 25.80 14.36 5.40
C VAL A 137 26.32 15.73 5.79
N SER A 138 26.60 16.59 4.80
CA SER A 138 27.01 17.98 5.00
C SER A 138 26.20 18.89 4.08
N LEU A 139 25.65 19.99 4.62
CA LEU A 139 24.89 20.96 3.84
C LEU A 139 25.74 21.62 2.72
N GLY A 140 27.06 21.63 2.86
CA GLY A 140 27.97 22.17 1.84
C GLY A 140 28.36 21.20 0.72
N SER A 141 27.96 19.92 0.79
CA SER A 141 28.41 18.89 -0.16
C SER A 141 27.60 18.79 -1.45
N PHE A 142 26.53 19.56 -1.59
CA PHE A 142 25.58 19.45 -2.71
C PHE A 142 26.00 20.20 -3.97
N GLY A 143 26.98 21.11 -3.90
CA GLY A 143 27.39 21.96 -5.03
C GLY A 143 26.41 23.12 -5.35
N TYR A 144 25.35 23.26 -4.57
CA TYR A 144 24.40 24.37 -4.54
C TYR A 144 23.97 24.63 -3.10
N LYS A 145 23.38 25.80 -2.87
CA LYS A 145 22.90 26.17 -1.52
C LYS A 145 21.69 25.33 -1.13
N ILE A 146 21.79 24.57 -0.05
CA ILE A 146 20.68 23.95 0.67
C ILE A 146 20.25 24.89 1.78
N ASN A 147 18.94 25.06 2.00
CA ASN A 147 18.40 25.82 3.13
C ASN A 147 18.74 25.12 4.47
N GLY A 148 18.61 23.81 4.51
CA GLY A 148 18.86 22.97 5.68
C GLY A 148 17.72 23.06 6.70
N TRP A 149 16.84 22.07 6.65
CA TRP A 149 15.79 21.86 7.65
C TRP A 149 16.28 20.83 8.66
N ILE A 150 16.73 21.32 9.82
CA ILE A 150 17.47 20.48 10.79
C ILE A 150 16.66 20.29 12.07
N ALA A 151 16.52 19.02 12.51
CA ALA A 151 15.88 18.67 13.76
C ALA A 151 16.88 18.61 14.90
N ALA A 152 16.56 19.32 16.00
CA ALA A 152 17.27 19.26 17.27
C ALA A 152 16.31 19.63 18.41
N TYR A 153 15.78 18.62 19.09
CA TYR A 153 14.77 18.80 20.13
C TYR A 153 15.41 19.07 21.51
N GLY A 154 14.70 19.85 22.32
CA GLY A 154 15.15 20.17 23.68
C GLY A 154 16.41 21.01 23.76
N ALA A 155 16.83 21.59 22.64
CA ALA A 155 18.00 22.49 22.52
C ALA A 155 17.56 23.95 22.53
N SER A 156 18.49 24.87 22.80
CA SER A 156 18.25 26.32 22.69
C SER A 156 18.58 26.88 21.28
N GLN A 157 19.19 26.05 20.43
CA GLN A 157 19.59 26.38 19.05
C GLN A 157 19.75 25.09 18.26
N PRO A 158 19.77 25.11 16.91
CA PRO A 158 19.88 23.90 16.09
C PRO A 158 21.19 23.14 16.22
N GLY A 159 22.27 23.79 16.72
CA GLY A 159 23.58 23.15 16.94
C GLY A 159 24.33 22.80 15.66
N VAL A 160 23.91 23.34 14.53
CA VAL A 160 24.50 23.20 13.18
C VAL A 160 24.58 24.60 12.59
N ASP A 161 25.70 24.92 11.93
CA ASP A 161 25.89 26.21 11.28
C ASP A 161 25.07 26.33 9.97
N ASN A 162 24.65 27.54 9.64
CA ASN A 162 23.94 27.88 8.40
C ASN A 162 22.59 27.15 8.20
N VAL A 163 21.92 26.78 9.29
CA VAL A 163 20.58 26.22 9.28
C VAL A 163 19.57 27.28 8.90
N GLY A 164 18.77 27.05 7.87
CA GLY A 164 17.70 27.96 7.47
C GLY A 164 16.38 27.68 8.20
N THR A 165 16.11 26.43 8.54
CA THR A 165 14.88 26.01 9.23
C THR A 165 15.22 25.00 10.30
N TRP A 166 14.75 25.24 11.53
CA TRP A 166 15.01 24.40 12.70
C TRP A 166 13.74 23.76 13.22
N GLN A 167 13.61 22.44 13.13
CA GLN A 167 12.56 21.69 13.80
C GLN A 167 12.91 21.57 15.29
N ALA A 168 12.31 22.46 16.07
CA ALA A 168 12.63 22.63 17.49
C ALA A 168 11.74 21.80 18.41
N PHE A 169 10.56 21.42 17.94
CA PHE A 169 9.57 20.70 18.73
C PHE A 169 9.04 19.49 17.97
N ASN A 170 8.81 18.39 18.70
CA ASN A 170 8.10 17.19 18.24
C ASN A 170 6.79 16.97 19.02
N ASN A 171 6.34 17.97 19.76
CA ASN A 171 5.17 17.85 20.64
C ASN A 171 4.41 19.18 20.81
N TYR A 172 4.47 20.06 19.81
CA TYR A 172 3.80 21.36 19.85
C TYR A 172 2.27 21.17 19.82
N PRO A 173 1.48 21.85 20.72
CA PRO A 173 0.04 21.63 20.78
C PRO A 173 -0.71 22.41 19.71
N ILE A 174 -1.48 21.73 18.84
CA ILE A 174 -2.40 22.33 17.86
C ILE A 174 -3.68 21.51 17.79
N GLY A 175 -4.83 22.15 17.98
CA GLY A 175 -6.15 21.55 17.75
C GLY A 175 -6.40 20.24 18.52
N GLY A 176 -5.79 20.09 19.71
CA GLY A 176 -5.88 18.87 20.52
C GLY A 176 -4.86 17.79 20.17
N TYR A 177 -4.00 18.04 19.17
CA TYR A 177 -2.93 17.12 18.72
C TYR A 177 -1.56 17.63 19.12
N ARG A 178 -0.57 16.74 19.07
CA ARG A 178 0.85 17.08 19.19
C ARG A 178 1.47 16.97 17.80
N VAL A 179 2.18 18.01 17.39
CA VAL A 179 2.76 18.12 16.04
C VAL A 179 4.22 18.55 16.11
N ASP A 180 4.92 18.29 15.03
CA ASP A 180 6.26 18.78 14.81
C ASP A 180 6.20 20.25 14.36
N MET A 181 7.10 21.07 14.93
CA MET A 181 7.08 22.51 14.69
C MET A 181 8.50 23.04 14.50
N SER A 182 8.63 23.86 13.47
CA SER A 182 9.89 24.47 13.06
C SER A 182 9.85 25.98 13.14
N TYR A 183 11.03 26.56 13.38
CA TYR A 183 11.35 27.97 13.16
C TYR A 183 12.01 28.14 11.80
N ASP A 184 11.40 28.87 10.89
CA ASP A 184 12.00 29.25 9.61
C ASP A 184 12.73 30.60 9.76
N PHE A 185 14.05 30.52 9.91
CA PHE A 185 14.92 31.69 10.04
C PHE A 185 15.18 32.40 8.72
N SER A 186 15.24 31.61 7.65
CA SER A 186 15.57 32.09 6.32
C SER A 186 14.38 32.68 5.56
N GLY A 187 13.16 32.35 5.98
CA GLY A 187 11.94 32.64 5.22
C GLY A 187 11.75 31.71 4.02
N TYR A 188 12.55 30.64 3.89
CA TYR A 188 12.52 29.76 2.72
C TYR A 188 11.16 29.07 2.54
N TYR A 189 10.51 28.70 3.64
CA TYR A 189 9.18 28.10 3.63
C TYR A 189 8.04 29.10 3.80
N THR A 190 8.31 30.29 4.35
CA THR A 190 7.26 31.20 4.81
C THR A 190 7.12 32.49 3.98
N THR A 191 7.91 32.64 2.92
CA THR A 191 7.75 33.76 1.99
C THR A 191 6.79 33.41 0.87
N GLU A 192 5.89 34.34 0.53
CA GLU A 192 4.85 34.18 -0.51
C GLU A 192 5.39 33.91 -1.93
N GLN A 193 6.67 34.09 -2.17
CA GLN A 193 7.34 33.73 -3.45
C GLN A 193 7.37 32.23 -3.69
N GLY A 194 6.66 31.45 -2.88
CA GLY A 194 6.54 30.03 -2.96
C GLY A 194 5.22 29.49 -2.45
N ALA A 195 4.20 30.34 -2.29
CA ALA A 195 2.87 29.83 -2.07
C ALA A 195 2.47 28.99 -3.28
N ALA A 196 2.46 27.68 -3.14
CA ALA A 196 1.76 26.86 -4.09
C ALA A 196 0.28 27.23 -3.99
N GLN A 197 -0.16 28.14 -4.85
CA GLN A 197 -1.54 28.06 -5.29
C GLN A 197 -1.60 26.69 -5.98
N PRO A 198 -2.51 25.78 -5.61
CA PRO A 198 -2.70 24.62 -6.44
C PRO A 198 -2.91 25.19 -7.83
N ALA A 199 -2.07 24.76 -8.78
CA ALA A 199 -2.33 25.04 -10.16
C ALA A 199 -3.80 24.68 -10.38
N LYS A 200 -4.55 25.54 -11.07
CA LYS A 200 -5.93 25.21 -11.40
C LYS A 200 -5.89 23.80 -11.97
N ILE A 201 -6.43 22.83 -11.22
CA ILE A 201 -6.38 21.43 -11.63
C ILE A 201 -7.42 21.32 -12.71
N THR A 202 -6.96 21.47 -13.95
CA THR A 202 -7.77 21.33 -15.14
C THR A 202 -7.84 19.88 -15.61
N THR A 203 -6.91 19.05 -15.11
CA THR A 203 -6.89 17.60 -15.45
C THR A 203 -6.27 16.82 -14.30
N SER A 204 -7.03 15.90 -13.71
CA SER A 204 -6.55 14.97 -12.67
C SER A 204 -7.38 13.71 -12.64
N GLY A 205 -6.79 12.61 -12.23
CA GLY A 205 -7.47 11.31 -12.11
C GLY A 205 -6.75 10.39 -11.13
N TRP A 206 -7.45 9.36 -10.71
CA TRP A 206 -6.93 8.34 -9.81
C TRP A 206 -7.62 7.00 -10.00
N LEU A 207 -6.84 5.90 -9.97
CA LEU A 207 -7.36 4.55 -9.86
C LEU A 207 -7.54 4.22 -8.38
N ASP A 208 -8.77 4.23 -7.89
CA ASP A 208 -9.07 4.03 -6.47
C ASP A 208 -8.89 2.57 -6.06
N SER A 209 -9.35 1.65 -6.90
CA SER A 209 -9.30 0.23 -6.59
C SER A 209 -9.32 -0.66 -7.83
N VAL A 210 -8.67 -1.80 -7.69
CA VAL A 210 -8.87 -3.00 -8.48
C VAL A 210 -9.32 -4.07 -7.50
N ALA A 211 -10.45 -4.73 -7.76
CA ALA A 211 -11.04 -5.73 -6.87
C ALA A 211 -11.67 -6.86 -7.68
N PHE A 212 -11.90 -8.02 -7.05
CA PHE A 212 -12.51 -9.16 -7.69
C PHE A 212 -13.91 -9.45 -7.13
N ASP A 213 -14.81 -9.86 -8.05
CA ASP A 213 -16.13 -10.42 -7.74
C ASP A 213 -16.28 -11.71 -8.57
N GLY A 214 -15.92 -12.85 -7.97
CA GLY A 214 -15.77 -14.11 -8.69
C GLY A 214 -14.66 -14.05 -9.73
N ASP A 215 -15.00 -14.32 -10.99
CA ASP A 215 -14.08 -14.29 -12.13
C ASP A 215 -14.08 -12.93 -12.86
N GLU A 216 -14.74 -11.93 -12.30
CA GLU A 216 -14.74 -10.56 -12.82
C GLU A 216 -13.76 -9.69 -12.03
N VAL A 217 -13.00 -8.86 -12.74
CA VAL A 217 -12.20 -7.78 -12.17
C VAL A 217 -12.97 -6.47 -12.26
N ILE A 218 -13.09 -5.79 -11.13
CA ILE A 218 -13.74 -4.48 -11.01
C ILE A 218 -12.65 -3.43 -10.89
N VAL A 219 -12.61 -2.49 -11.82
CA VAL A 219 -11.77 -1.30 -11.75
C VAL A 219 -12.62 -0.09 -11.44
N SER A 220 -12.19 0.70 -10.46
CA SER A 220 -12.89 1.91 -10.05
C SER A 220 -11.92 3.04 -9.78
N GLY A 221 -12.35 4.27 -10.12
CA GLY A 221 -11.55 5.46 -9.93
C GLY A 221 -12.30 6.70 -10.35
N TRP A 222 -11.57 7.77 -10.55
CA TRP A 222 -12.15 9.02 -11.05
C TRP A 222 -11.19 9.70 -12.01
N PHE A 223 -11.75 10.48 -12.91
CA PHE A 223 -11.03 11.32 -13.84
C PHE A 223 -11.83 12.58 -14.13
N GLY A 224 -11.25 13.74 -13.85
CA GLY A 224 -11.81 15.04 -14.16
C GLY A 224 -10.86 15.86 -15.01
N THR A 225 -11.38 16.50 -16.04
CA THR A 225 -10.59 17.31 -16.96
C THR A 225 -11.43 18.41 -17.60
N ASP A 226 -10.83 19.59 -17.82
CA ASP A 226 -11.40 20.66 -18.61
C ASP A 226 -11.51 20.30 -20.10
N GLN A 227 -10.78 19.26 -20.54
CA GLN A 227 -10.85 18.72 -21.89
C GLN A 227 -12.06 17.77 -22.10
N ALA A 228 -12.88 17.53 -21.07
CA ALA A 228 -14.12 16.73 -21.18
C ALA A 228 -15.23 17.44 -21.97
N LYS A 229 -15.09 18.76 -22.19
CA LYS A 229 -16.04 19.52 -22.99
C LYS A 229 -16.21 18.92 -24.38
N ASP A 230 -17.46 18.72 -24.80
CA ASP A 230 -17.82 18.13 -26.09
C ASP A 230 -17.44 16.64 -26.23
N LYS A 231 -17.20 15.93 -25.11
CA LYS A 231 -16.88 14.49 -25.05
C LYS A 231 -17.91 13.73 -24.17
N PRO A 232 -19.13 13.47 -24.70
CA PRO A 232 -20.21 12.95 -23.90
C PRO A 232 -20.14 11.43 -23.64
N TYR A 233 -19.18 10.73 -24.23
CA TYR A 233 -19.06 9.29 -24.06
C TYR A 233 -17.88 8.94 -23.14
N HIS A 234 -18.10 7.97 -22.25
CA HIS A 234 -17.15 7.60 -21.24
C HIS A 234 -16.84 6.10 -21.32
N TYR A 235 -15.57 5.76 -21.21
CA TYR A 235 -15.11 4.39 -21.31
C TYR A 235 -14.08 4.08 -20.22
N VAL A 236 -14.12 2.84 -19.74
CA VAL A 236 -12.95 2.20 -19.11
C VAL A 236 -12.38 1.21 -20.12
N ILE A 237 -11.08 1.30 -20.38
CA ILE A 237 -10.40 0.45 -21.36
C ILE A 237 -9.21 -0.20 -20.66
N LEU A 238 -9.03 -1.50 -20.85
CA LEU A 238 -7.87 -2.25 -20.39
C LEU A 238 -6.97 -2.58 -21.57
N THR A 239 -5.69 -2.31 -21.43
CA THR A 239 -4.68 -2.69 -22.44
C THR A 239 -3.51 -3.40 -21.77
N ALA A 240 -2.84 -4.29 -22.49
CA ALA A 240 -1.56 -4.86 -22.10
C ALA A 240 -0.66 -5.02 -23.33
N ASP A 241 0.64 -4.81 -23.18
CA ASP A 241 1.63 -4.89 -24.26
C ASP A 241 1.23 -4.07 -25.51
N GLY A 242 0.53 -2.93 -25.32
CA GLY A 242 0.06 -2.05 -26.40
C GLY A 242 -1.19 -2.56 -27.13
N HIS A 243 -1.81 -3.66 -26.69
CA HIS A 243 -3.04 -4.21 -27.25
C HIS A 243 -4.21 -4.02 -26.29
N GLU A 244 -5.37 -3.69 -26.85
CA GLU A 244 -6.59 -3.63 -26.06
C GLU A 244 -7.05 -5.04 -25.69
N LEU A 245 -7.30 -5.23 -24.40
CA LEU A 245 -7.86 -6.48 -23.85
C LEU A 245 -9.38 -6.41 -23.78
N ALA A 246 -9.91 -5.30 -23.31
CA ALA A 246 -11.34 -5.09 -23.15
C ALA A 246 -11.67 -3.60 -23.02
N ARG A 247 -12.91 -3.24 -23.37
CA ARG A 247 -13.47 -1.91 -23.07
C ARG A 247 -14.92 -2.01 -22.63
N GLN A 248 -15.31 -1.07 -21.79
CA GLN A 248 -16.70 -0.92 -21.36
C GLN A 248 -17.10 0.55 -21.40
N LYS A 249 -18.24 0.84 -22.04
CA LYS A 249 -18.91 2.14 -21.92
C LYS A 249 -19.51 2.25 -20.53
N VAL A 250 -19.32 3.38 -19.88
CA VAL A 250 -19.78 3.58 -18.50
C VAL A 250 -20.53 4.89 -18.34
N GLU A 251 -21.43 4.92 -17.36
CA GLU A 251 -22.00 6.13 -16.85
C GLU A 251 -21.15 6.64 -15.68
N LEU A 252 -20.91 7.95 -15.64
CA LEU A 252 -20.13 8.54 -14.56
C LEU A 252 -20.88 8.51 -13.24
N ALA A 253 -20.21 8.16 -12.18
CA ALA A 253 -20.71 8.21 -10.82
C ALA A 253 -20.41 9.56 -10.16
N ASP A 254 -21.25 9.94 -9.20
CA ASP A 254 -21.03 11.13 -8.39
C ASP A 254 -19.88 10.92 -7.41
N ARG A 255 -18.95 11.88 -7.38
CA ARG A 255 -17.77 11.95 -6.51
C ARG A 255 -17.72 13.29 -5.76
N PRO A 256 -18.61 13.51 -4.79
CA PRO A 256 -18.62 14.74 -4.01
C PRO A 256 -17.33 14.94 -3.21
N ASP A 257 -16.65 13.84 -2.87
CA ASP A 257 -15.32 13.84 -2.25
C ASP A 257 -14.26 14.47 -3.18
N VAL A 258 -14.28 14.08 -4.47
CA VAL A 258 -13.39 14.64 -5.50
C VAL A 258 -13.72 16.11 -5.74
N HIS A 259 -14.99 16.46 -5.94
CA HIS A 259 -15.40 17.85 -6.15
C HIS A 259 -15.05 18.75 -4.95
N THR A 260 -15.19 18.22 -3.73
CA THR A 260 -14.73 18.93 -2.53
C THR A 260 -13.22 19.14 -2.53
N ALA A 261 -12.46 18.16 -3.02
CA ALA A 261 -11.00 18.21 -3.14
C ALA A 261 -10.54 19.13 -4.27
N TYR A 262 -11.25 19.07 -5.37
CA TYR A 262 -10.93 19.74 -6.63
C TYR A 262 -12.18 20.48 -7.12
N PRO A 263 -12.49 21.69 -6.62
CA PRO A 263 -13.75 22.38 -6.95
C PRO A 263 -13.92 22.74 -8.43
N ASP A 264 -12.85 22.75 -9.18
CA ASP A 264 -12.84 22.97 -10.64
C ASP A 264 -13.17 21.67 -11.43
N ILE A 265 -13.23 20.51 -10.78
CA ILE A 265 -13.63 19.23 -11.37
C ILE A 265 -15.10 18.99 -11.08
N ASP A 266 -15.87 18.58 -12.11
CA ASP A 266 -17.26 18.21 -11.95
C ASP A 266 -17.39 17.06 -10.93
N ALA A 267 -18.40 17.14 -10.08
CA ALA A 267 -18.70 16.06 -9.14
C ALA A 267 -18.98 14.73 -9.84
N LYS A 268 -19.48 14.78 -11.09
CA LYS A 268 -19.78 13.62 -11.91
C LYS A 268 -18.54 13.18 -12.69
N CYS A 269 -17.57 12.56 -12.00
CA CYS A 269 -16.27 12.18 -12.57
C CYS A 269 -15.81 10.76 -12.18
N GLY A 270 -16.65 9.98 -11.49
CA GLY A 270 -16.34 8.61 -11.10
C GLY A 270 -16.52 7.62 -12.26
N PHE A 271 -15.55 6.72 -12.42
CA PHE A 271 -15.57 5.61 -13.37
C PHE A 271 -15.59 4.30 -12.61
N SER A 272 -16.39 3.34 -13.08
CA SER A 272 -16.35 1.96 -12.63
C SER A 272 -16.75 1.03 -13.74
N ALA A 273 -16.03 -0.07 -13.90
CA ALA A 273 -16.31 -1.09 -14.88
C ALA A 273 -15.95 -2.49 -14.36
N LYS A 274 -16.62 -3.51 -14.93
CA LYS A 274 -16.34 -4.92 -14.66
C LYS A 274 -15.88 -5.59 -15.95
N PHE A 275 -14.87 -6.42 -15.85
CA PHE A 275 -14.31 -7.17 -16.96
C PHE A 275 -14.09 -8.63 -16.57
N ASP A 276 -14.24 -9.54 -17.50
CA ASP A 276 -13.80 -10.92 -17.30
C ASP A 276 -12.29 -10.93 -17.02
N TYR A 277 -11.90 -11.59 -15.95
CA TYR A 277 -10.49 -11.80 -15.65
C TYR A 277 -9.95 -12.93 -16.52
N THR A 278 -8.87 -12.68 -17.25
CA THR A 278 -8.34 -13.63 -18.22
C THR A 278 -6.83 -13.85 -18.06
N LYS A 279 -6.33 -14.97 -18.60
CA LYS A 279 -4.89 -15.27 -18.62
C LYS A 279 -4.06 -14.22 -19.35
N ASP A 280 -4.67 -13.45 -20.25
CA ASP A 280 -3.98 -12.39 -20.99
C ASP A 280 -3.58 -11.20 -20.12
N MET A 281 -4.14 -11.10 -18.91
CA MET A 281 -3.79 -10.09 -17.91
C MET A 281 -2.63 -10.51 -17.02
N LEU A 282 -2.30 -11.82 -16.96
CA LEU A 282 -1.30 -12.35 -16.02
C LEU A 282 0.12 -11.90 -16.32
N ASN A 283 0.85 -11.50 -15.29
CA ASN A 283 2.27 -11.12 -15.36
C ASN A 283 2.55 -10.03 -16.39
N LYS A 284 1.55 -9.22 -16.68
CA LYS A 284 1.64 -8.08 -17.59
C LYS A 284 1.31 -6.80 -16.85
N LYS A 285 1.88 -5.74 -17.34
CA LYS A 285 1.48 -4.39 -16.99
C LYS A 285 0.18 -4.07 -17.71
N VAL A 286 -0.94 -4.18 -17.00
CA VAL A 286 -2.26 -3.80 -17.53
C VAL A 286 -2.46 -2.31 -17.29
N THR A 287 -2.62 -1.54 -18.36
CA THR A 287 -2.94 -0.11 -18.27
C THR A 287 -4.46 0.06 -18.32
N VAL A 288 -4.99 0.72 -17.31
CA VAL A 288 -6.40 1.14 -17.22
C VAL A 288 -6.51 2.54 -17.75
N TYR A 289 -7.43 2.77 -18.69
CA TYR A 289 -7.79 4.09 -19.18
C TYR A 289 -9.16 4.49 -18.64
N PHE A 290 -9.28 5.69 -18.12
CA PHE A 290 -10.55 6.40 -17.92
C PHE A 290 -10.63 7.45 -19.02
N ARG A 291 -11.59 7.28 -19.94
CA ARG A 291 -11.66 8.03 -21.18
C ARG A 291 -12.94 8.85 -21.31
N TYR A 292 -12.80 10.12 -21.65
CA TYR A 292 -13.83 10.95 -22.26
C TYR A 292 -13.61 11.01 -23.77
N THR A 293 -14.66 10.86 -24.59
CA THR A 293 -14.53 10.93 -26.05
C THR A 293 -15.76 11.50 -26.73
N ASP A 294 -15.59 12.07 -27.92
CA ASP A 294 -16.66 12.54 -28.80
C ASP A 294 -17.28 11.43 -29.69
N ASP A 295 -16.67 10.23 -29.68
CA ASP A 295 -17.11 9.10 -30.47
C ASP A 295 -17.90 8.07 -29.65
N PRO A 296 -19.11 7.67 -30.09
CA PRO A 296 -19.94 6.70 -29.38
C PRO A 296 -19.31 5.31 -29.23
N GLU A 297 -18.30 4.95 -30.06
CA GLU A 297 -17.56 3.70 -29.98
C GLU A 297 -16.24 3.81 -29.22
N GLY A 298 -15.90 5.02 -28.74
CA GLY A 298 -14.73 5.25 -27.91
C GLY A 298 -13.41 5.46 -28.65
N ASN A 299 -13.42 5.64 -29.98
CA ASN A 299 -12.19 5.74 -30.81
C ASN A 299 -11.88 7.16 -31.34
N GLY A 300 -12.74 8.14 -31.03
CA GLY A 300 -12.61 9.50 -31.51
C GLY A 300 -11.57 10.34 -30.76
N ASN A 301 -11.74 11.66 -30.84
CA ASN A 301 -10.91 12.58 -30.06
C ASN A 301 -11.18 12.36 -28.57
N ALA A 302 -10.14 12.05 -27.81
CA ALA A 302 -10.28 11.61 -26.43
C ALA A 302 -9.42 12.45 -25.48
N ALA A 303 -9.87 12.45 -24.21
CA ALA A 303 -9.06 12.85 -23.08
C ALA A 303 -8.99 11.64 -22.14
N ASP A 304 -7.79 11.21 -21.81
CA ASP A 304 -7.52 10.00 -21.06
C ASP A 304 -6.77 10.30 -19.77
N PHE A 305 -7.16 9.59 -18.71
CA PHE A 305 -6.31 9.30 -17.57
C PHE A 305 -5.89 7.84 -17.64
N THR A 306 -4.66 7.54 -17.30
CA THR A 306 -4.14 6.17 -17.29
C THR A 306 -3.48 5.83 -15.97
N ALA A 307 -3.69 4.58 -15.55
CA ALA A 307 -3.01 4.00 -14.40
C ALA A 307 -2.64 2.54 -14.72
N ASP A 308 -1.55 2.08 -14.13
CA ASP A 308 -1.06 0.73 -14.36
C ASP A 308 -1.40 -0.17 -13.18
N HIS A 309 -1.67 -1.45 -13.46
CA HIS A 309 -1.87 -2.51 -12.48
C HIS A 309 -1.24 -3.81 -12.98
N GLU A 310 -0.67 -4.59 -12.06
CA GLU A 310 -0.11 -5.90 -12.38
C GLU A 310 -0.83 -7.01 -11.61
N PHE A 311 -1.26 -8.04 -12.34
CA PHE A 311 -1.88 -9.23 -11.78
C PHE A 311 -0.84 -10.32 -11.61
N ASN A 312 -0.09 -10.29 -10.53
CA ASN A 312 1.03 -11.20 -10.24
C ASN A 312 1.13 -11.60 -8.77
N GLN A 313 0.08 -11.30 -7.99
CA GLN A 313 0.09 -11.59 -6.56
C GLN A 313 0.01 -13.09 -6.29
N ASN A 314 0.83 -13.55 -5.34
CA ASN A 314 0.84 -14.92 -4.86
C ASN A 314 1.04 -14.90 -3.34
N LEU A 315 -0.08 -14.89 -2.59
CA LEU A 315 -0.12 -14.62 -1.16
C LEU A 315 -0.73 -15.80 -0.41
N ALA A 316 -0.14 -16.18 0.70
CA ALA A 316 -0.70 -17.23 1.55
C ALA A 316 -0.31 -17.07 3.02
N TYR A 317 -1.07 -17.70 3.88
CA TYR A 317 -0.77 -17.77 5.31
C TYR A 317 -1.27 -19.08 5.91
N LEU A 318 -0.49 -19.67 6.81
CA LEU A 318 -0.85 -20.89 7.55
C LEU A 318 -1.45 -20.48 8.90
N ASP A 319 -2.78 -20.61 9.02
CA ASP A 319 -3.53 -20.20 10.22
C ASP A 319 -3.30 -21.13 11.39
N GLY A 320 -3.23 -22.45 11.13
CA GLY A 320 -3.16 -23.44 12.19
C GLY A 320 -2.47 -24.74 11.80
N ARG A 321 -1.84 -25.33 12.79
CA ARG A 321 -1.23 -26.66 12.78
C ARG A 321 -1.75 -27.41 13.98
N LYS A 322 -2.56 -28.44 13.76
CA LYS A 322 -3.11 -29.30 14.83
C LYS A 322 -2.69 -30.72 14.58
N SER A 323 -1.91 -31.33 15.49
CA SER A 323 -1.76 -32.77 15.55
C SER A 323 -2.80 -33.33 16.53
N THR A 324 -3.53 -34.33 16.09
CA THR A 324 -4.45 -35.07 17.00
C THR A 324 -3.78 -36.34 17.47
N ILE A 325 -3.75 -36.49 18.78
CA ILE A 325 -3.14 -37.64 19.48
C ILE A 325 -3.81 -38.97 19.10
N TYR A 326 -5.12 -38.87 18.91
CA TYR A 326 -5.96 -40.06 18.81
C TYR A 326 -6.03 -40.68 17.40
N THR A 327 -5.66 -39.91 16.37
CA THR A 327 -5.86 -40.37 14.98
C THR A 327 -4.57 -40.49 14.18
N SER A 328 -3.41 -40.14 14.76
CA SER A 328 -2.14 -40.01 14.01
C SER A 328 -2.29 -39.15 12.77
N LYS A 329 -3.00 -38.04 12.94
CA LYS A 329 -3.26 -37.06 11.86
C LYS A 329 -2.63 -35.72 12.16
N LEU A 330 -2.22 -35.01 11.10
CA LEU A 330 -1.79 -33.64 11.13
C LEU A 330 -2.77 -32.80 10.29
N GLN A 331 -3.52 -31.95 10.96
CA GLN A 331 -4.40 -30.99 10.28
C GLN A 331 -3.67 -29.67 10.06
N LEU A 332 -3.68 -29.20 8.84
CA LEU A 332 -3.13 -27.91 8.43
C LEU A 332 -4.24 -27.06 7.83
N THR A 333 -4.39 -25.84 8.34
CA THR A 333 -5.39 -24.89 7.88
C THR A 333 -4.73 -23.57 7.53
N GLY A 334 -5.26 -22.92 6.52
CA GLY A 334 -4.71 -21.65 6.06
C GLY A 334 -5.46 -21.10 4.86
N TRP A 335 -4.80 -20.22 4.15
CA TRP A 335 -5.31 -19.69 2.90
C TRP A 335 -4.17 -19.45 1.90
N HIS A 336 -4.50 -19.49 0.61
CA HIS A 336 -3.62 -19.18 -0.51
C HIS A 336 -4.45 -18.49 -1.59
N ALA A 337 -4.25 -17.19 -1.76
CA ALA A 337 -4.89 -16.34 -2.77
C ALA A 337 -3.85 -15.96 -3.83
N THR A 338 -4.17 -16.13 -5.08
CA THR A 338 -3.22 -15.83 -6.14
C THR A 338 -3.90 -15.50 -7.47
N ASP A 339 -3.45 -14.41 -8.09
CA ASP A 339 -3.88 -14.01 -9.43
C ASP A 339 -3.59 -15.10 -10.46
N LEU A 340 -2.54 -15.88 -10.23
CA LEU A 340 -2.06 -16.91 -11.13
C LEU A 340 -2.95 -18.16 -11.19
N SER A 341 -3.99 -18.25 -10.35
CA SER A 341 -4.87 -19.43 -10.28
C SER A 341 -6.00 -19.43 -11.30
N ILE A 342 -6.13 -18.37 -12.11
CA ILE A 342 -7.16 -18.32 -13.17
C ILE A 342 -7.07 -19.52 -14.12
N GLY A 343 -8.18 -20.27 -14.22
CA GLY A 343 -8.26 -21.47 -15.04
C GLY A 343 -7.61 -22.74 -14.44
N LEU A 344 -7.08 -22.66 -13.20
CA LEU A 344 -6.56 -23.81 -12.45
C LEU A 344 -7.66 -24.37 -11.55
N LYS A 345 -8.26 -25.48 -11.94
CA LYS A 345 -9.50 -26.01 -11.36
C LYS A 345 -9.31 -26.84 -10.10
N TYR A 346 -8.10 -27.38 -9.91
CA TYR A 346 -7.83 -28.35 -8.84
C TYR A 346 -6.89 -27.74 -7.82
N ARG A 347 -7.13 -28.08 -6.56
CA ARG A 347 -6.32 -27.62 -5.46
C ARG A 347 -5.74 -28.78 -4.68
N PHE A 348 -4.44 -28.67 -4.37
CA PHE A 348 -3.71 -29.68 -3.62
C PHE A 348 -2.96 -29.05 -2.46
N LEU A 349 -2.83 -29.83 -1.41
CA LEU A 349 -1.88 -29.60 -0.35
C LEU A 349 -0.83 -30.73 -0.41
N ILE A 350 0.43 -30.36 -0.46
CA ILE A 350 1.55 -31.27 -0.59
C ILE A 350 2.41 -31.12 0.66
N LEU A 351 2.56 -32.21 1.41
CA LEU A 351 3.42 -32.25 2.59
C LEU A 351 4.79 -32.81 2.21
N LEU A 352 5.83 -32.07 2.55
CA LEU A 352 7.21 -32.52 2.41
C LEU A 352 7.79 -32.80 3.79
N ALA A 353 8.67 -33.79 3.86
CA ALA A 353 9.54 -34.05 5.00
C ALA A 353 10.99 -34.11 4.53
N ASP A 354 11.86 -33.36 5.19
CA ASP A 354 13.29 -33.22 4.84
C ASP A 354 13.47 -32.91 3.31
N GLY A 355 12.59 -32.04 2.77
CA GLY A 355 12.61 -31.60 1.37
C GLY A 355 12.06 -32.60 0.34
N LYS A 356 11.48 -33.72 0.75
CA LYS A 356 10.87 -34.73 -0.13
C LYS A 356 9.38 -34.81 0.10
N GLU A 357 8.60 -34.86 -0.98
CA GLU A 357 7.16 -35.11 -0.90
C GLU A 357 6.89 -36.44 -0.23
N VAL A 358 6.07 -36.42 0.81
CA VAL A 358 5.64 -37.60 1.55
C VAL A 358 4.16 -37.90 1.39
N GLN A 359 3.37 -36.82 1.12
CA GLN A 359 1.93 -36.96 0.95
C GLN A 359 1.36 -35.79 0.14
N ARG A 360 0.38 -36.09 -0.69
CA ARG A 360 -0.40 -35.10 -1.45
C ARG A 360 -1.88 -35.42 -1.27
N ILE A 361 -2.66 -34.38 -1.02
CA ILE A 361 -4.11 -34.48 -0.87
C ILE A 361 -4.79 -33.42 -1.74
N LYS A 362 -5.88 -33.79 -2.40
CA LYS A 362 -6.77 -32.86 -3.09
C LYS A 362 -7.72 -32.26 -2.04
N VAL A 363 -7.91 -30.96 -2.09
CA VAL A 363 -8.75 -30.24 -1.13
C VAL A 363 -9.71 -29.30 -1.84
N ASP A 364 -10.84 -29.04 -1.20
CA ASP A 364 -11.77 -28.01 -1.63
C ASP A 364 -11.39 -26.65 -1.08
N SER A 365 -11.85 -25.61 -1.76
CA SER A 365 -11.72 -24.24 -1.28
C SER A 365 -12.63 -23.98 -0.07
N VAL A 366 -12.14 -23.19 0.87
CA VAL A 366 -12.89 -22.74 2.05
C VAL A 366 -13.11 -21.24 1.94
N ASN A 367 -14.35 -20.79 2.20
CA ASN A 367 -14.69 -19.37 2.15
C ASN A 367 -13.93 -18.57 3.21
N ARG A 368 -13.32 -17.44 2.79
CA ARG A 368 -12.49 -16.55 3.61
C ARG A 368 -12.89 -15.08 3.37
N PRO A 369 -14.02 -14.63 3.91
CA PRO A 369 -14.46 -13.24 3.77
C PRO A 369 -13.49 -12.26 4.44
N ASP A 370 -12.72 -12.69 5.43
CA ASP A 370 -11.64 -11.94 6.06
C ASP A 370 -10.47 -11.68 5.09
N VAL A 371 -10.10 -12.69 4.30
CA VAL A 371 -9.06 -12.57 3.27
C VAL A 371 -9.55 -11.68 2.11
N ALA A 372 -10.79 -11.89 1.64
CA ALA A 372 -11.39 -11.03 0.61
C ALA A 372 -11.42 -9.55 1.03
N LYS A 373 -11.74 -9.28 2.29
CA LYS A 373 -11.75 -7.92 2.82
C LYS A 373 -10.34 -7.31 2.89
N SER A 374 -9.33 -8.11 3.24
CA SER A 374 -7.95 -7.65 3.39
C SER A 374 -7.21 -7.53 2.06
N TYR A 375 -7.58 -8.38 1.09
CA TYR A 375 -6.93 -8.48 -0.22
C TYR A 375 -7.97 -8.50 -1.35
N PRO A 376 -8.81 -7.46 -1.48
CA PRO A 376 -9.88 -7.44 -2.48
C PRO A 376 -9.36 -7.46 -3.93
N GLY A 377 -8.12 -6.98 -4.14
CA GLY A 377 -7.44 -6.93 -5.44
C GLY A 377 -6.68 -8.22 -5.81
N VAL A 378 -6.82 -9.29 -5.04
CA VAL A 378 -6.18 -10.58 -5.35
C VAL A 378 -7.25 -11.60 -5.77
N TYR A 379 -7.06 -12.19 -6.94
CA TYR A 379 -8.01 -13.17 -7.48
C TYR A 379 -8.22 -14.36 -6.55
N GLY A 380 -9.48 -14.76 -6.41
CA GLY A 380 -9.87 -15.89 -5.59
C GLY A 380 -9.74 -15.70 -4.06
N SER A 381 -9.41 -14.48 -3.58
CA SER A 381 -9.18 -14.21 -2.15
C SER A 381 -10.34 -14.63 -1.25
N GLY A 382 -11.59 -14.53 -1.72
CA GLY A 382 -12.80 -14.95 -0.98
C GLY A 382 -12.94 -16.45 -0.83
N GLN A 383 -12.31 -17.25 -1.68
CA GLN A 383 -12.31 -18.71 -1.68
C GLN A 383 -10.90 -19.28 -1.43
N ALA A 384 -10.02 -18.48 -0.85
CA ALA A 384 -8.61 -18.80 -0.67
C ALA A 384 -8.33 -19.85 0.42
N GLY A 385 -9.27 -20.10 1.32
CA GLY A 385 -9.08 -20.98 2.46
C GLY A 385 -8.86 -22.44 2.08
N PHE A 386 -8.13 -23.16 2.92
CA PHE A 386 -7.97 -24.59 2.85
C PHE A 386 -7.97 -25.24 4.24
N SER A 387 -8.36 -26.51 4.26
CA SER A 387 -8.16 -27.41 5.41
C SER A 387 -7.76 -28.78 4.88
N GLY A 388 -6.60 -29.25 5.29
CA GLY A 388 -6.09 -30.56 4.89
C GLY A 388 -5.69 -31.40 6.09
N GLU A 389 -6.00 -32.69 6.01
CA GLU A 389 -5.64 -33.68 7.02
C GLU A 389 -4.68 -34.70 6.42
N PHE A 390 -3.48 -34.81 6.97
CA PHE A 390 -2.42 -35.71 6.56
C PHE A 390 -2.24 -36.84 7.54
N ASP A 391 -1.85 -38.03 7.06
CA ASP A 391 -1.33 -39.07 7.93
C ASP A 391 -0.06 -38.61 8.63
N TYR A 392 0.04 -38.83 9.91
CA TYR A 392 1.15 -38.37 10.72
C TYR A 392 1.77 -39.54 11.53
N PRO A 393 2.52 -40.43 10.84
CA PRO A 393 3.23 -41.52 11.49
C PRO A 393 4.39 -41.00 12.36
N ASP A 394 4.89 -41.88 13.27
CA ASP A 394 6.01 -41.49 14.16
C ASP A 394 7.27 -41.10 13.42
N SER A 395 7.45 -41.57 12.19
CA SER A 395 8.60 -41.23 11.35
C SER A 395 8.64 -39.77 10.92
N LEU A 396 7.54 -39.02 11.06
CA LEU A 396 7.44 -37.60 10.75
C LEU A 396 7.62 -36.70 11.98
N VAL A 397 7.60 -37.28 13.19
CA VAL A 397 7.82 -36.52 14.45
C VAL A 397 9.24 -35.98 14.47
N GLY A 398 9.37 -34.68 14.76
CA GLY A 398 10.67 -33.98 14.80
C GLY A 398 11.37 -33.81 13.45
N LYS A 399 10.74 -34.23 12.34
CA LYS A 399 11.24 -33.95 11.00
C LYS A 399 10.98 -32.49 10.62
N LYS A 400 11.79 -31.96 9.71
CA LYS A 400 11.51 -30.69 9.05
C LYS A 400 10.40 -30.92 8.02
N LEU A 401 9.22 -30.38 8.32
CA LEU A 401 8.06 -30.44 7.46
C LEU A 401 7.89 -29.12 6.71
N GLN A 402 7.38 -29.21 5.49
CA GLN A 402 7.00 -28.05 4.70
C GLN A 402 5.68 -28.33 4.00
N LEU A 403 4.77 -27.36 4.01
CA LEU A 403 3.54 -27.41 3.24
C LEU A 403 3.70 -26.65 1.94
N VAL A 404 3.21 -27.20 0.83
CA VAL A 404 2.99 -26.50 -0.42
C VAL A 404 1.50 -26.50 -0.71
N SER A 405 0.94 -25.32 -1.00
CA SER A 405 -0.41 -25.20 -1.55
C SER A 405 -0.29 -24.98 -3.04
N ARG A 406 -0.92 -25.87 -3.82
CA ARG A 406 -0.87 -25.89 -5.28
C ARG A 406 -2.26 -25.73 -5.89
N TYR A 407 -2.40 -24.81 -6.84
CA TYR A 407 -3.49 -24.82 -7.81
C TYR A 407 -2.98 -25.45 -9.11
N SER A 408 -3.80 -26.30 -9.77
CA SER A 408 -3.41 -26.96 -11.03
C SER A 408 -4.60 -27.07 -12.00
N ASP A 409 -4.32 -27.14 -13.30
CA ASP A 409 -5.29 -27.46 -14.33
C ASP A 409 -5.48 -28.97 -14.52
N ASP A 410 -4.60 -29.79 -13.93
CA ASP A 410 -4.60 -31.26 -14.01
C ASP A 410 -5.15 -31.90 -12.73
N GLU A 411 -5.95 -32.94 -12.89
CA GLU A 411 -6.59 -33.65 -11.78
C GLU A 411 -5.59 -34.39 -10.86
N GLY A 412 -4.41 -34.75 -11.36
CA GLY A 412 -3.31 -35.31 -10.57
C GLY A 412 -2.41 -34.26 -9.93
N GLY A 413 -2.56 -33.00 -10.35
CA GLY A 413 -1.78 -31.88 -9.85
C GLY A 413 -0.39 -31.72 -10.47
N GLU A 414 -0.11 -32.37 -11.62
CA GLU A 414 1.19 -32.33 -12.31
C GLU A 414 1.17 -31.46 -13.59
N GLY A 415 0.02 -30.90 -13.95
CA GLY A 415 -0.13 -30.02 -15.10
C GLY A 415 0.44 -28.62 -14.86
N ASN A 416 -0.10 -27.62 -15.60
CA ASN A 416 0.22 -26.22 -15.29
C ASN A 416 -0.27 -25.93 -13.87
N HIS A 417 0.58 -25.32 -13.08
CA HIS A 417 0.27 -25.07 -11.69
C HIS A 417 0.95 -23.80 -11.16
N VAL A 418 0.42 -23.30 -10.05
CA VAL A 418 1.03 -22.29 -9.21
C VAL A 418 1.13 -22.81 -7.79
N ASP A 419 2.30 -22.66 -7.21
CA ASP A 419 2.63 -23.12 -5.87
C ASP A 419 2.87 -21.95 -4.92
N TYR A 420 2.46 -22.14 -3.68
CA TYR A 420 2.98 -21.35 -2.57
C TYR A 420 3.67 -22.29 -1.57
N TRP A 421 4.94 -22.02 -1.34
CA TRP A 421 5.81 -22.77 -0.42
C TRP A 421 5.79 -22.09 0.95
N PHE A 422 5.11 -22.72 1.92
CA PHE A 422 5.11 -22.19 3.28
C PHE A 422 6.47 -22.37 3.94
N PRO A 423 6.80 -21.55 4.97
CA PRO A 423 8.00 -21.78 5.76
C PRO A 423 8.04 -23.17 6.37
N GLU A 424 9.23 -23.75 6.46
CA GLU A 424 9.46 -25.04 7.16
C GLU A 424 9.04 -24.93 8.64
N PHE A 425 8.59 -26.04 9.18
CA PHE A 425 8.28 -26.17 10.59
C PHE A 425 8.69 -27.57 11.09
N GLU A 426 8.97 -27.65 12.37
CA GLU A 426 9.22 -28.94 12.99
C GLU A 426 7.92 -29.74 13.16
N GLY A 427 7.95 -31.01 12.77
CA GLY A 427 6.84 -31.94 12.97
C GLY A 427 6.52 -32.03 14.47
N PRO A 428 5.25 -31.70 14.87
CA PRO A 428 4.90 -31.62 16.27
C PRO A 428 5.15 -32.96 17.01
N ALA A 429 5.67 -32.88 18.22
CA ALA A 429 5.81 -34.03 19.07
C ALA A 429 4.41 -34.67 19.33
N LYS A 430 4.33 -35.99 19.27
CA LYS A 430 3.15 -36.65 19.77
C LYS A 430 3.19 -36.56 21.31
N PRO A 431 2.08 -36.22 21.95
CA PRO A 431 2.04 -36.23 23.41
C PRO A 431 2.42 -37.62 23.95
N VAL A 432 3.30 -37.60 24.90
CA VAL A 432 3.68 -38.85 25.62
C VAL A 432 2.48 -39.25 26.44
N LEU A 433 1.93 -40.40 26.13
CA LEU A 433 0.89 -41.05 26.92
C LEU A 433 1.61 -41.67 28.14
N ASP A 434 1.63 -40.98 29.27
CA ASP A 434 2.26 -41.42 30.51
C ASP A 434 1.75 -42.82 30.92
N GLY A 435 2.20 -43.88 30.22
CA GLY A 435 1.87 -45.28 30.47
C GLY A 435 0.40 -45.70 30.30
N LYS A 436 -0.48 -44.78 29.87
CA LYS A 436 -1.91 -45.03 29.63
C LYS A 436 -2.16 -45.49 28.19
N THR A 437 -3.01 -46.49 28.03
CA THR A 437 -3.50 -46.91 26.71
C THR A 437 -4.46 -45.87 26.11
N THR A 438 -4.66 -45.91 24.80
CA THR A 438 -5.63 -45.04 24.11
C THR A 438 -7.04 -45.13 24.72
N ASN A 439 -7.43 -46.32 25.20
CA ASN A 439 -8.74 -46.53 25.83
C ASN A 439 -8.85 -45.90 27.22
N GLU A 440 -7.76 -45.84 27.98
CA GLU A 440 -7.74 -45.20 29.31
C GLU A 440 -7.80 -43.68 29.19
N ILE A 441 -7.21 -43.12 28.14
CA ILE A 441 -7.26 -41.67 27.87
C ILE A 441 -8.63 -41.26 27.32
N LEU A 442 -9.24 -42.08 26.45
CA LEU A 442 -10.61 -41.88 25.99
C LEU A 442 -11.60 -41.91 27.14
N ALA A 443 -11.37 -42.80 28.14
CA ALA A 443 -12.22 -42.87 29.33
C ALA A 443 -12.15 -41.62 30.21
N ASP A 444 -10.99 -40.94 30.28
CA ASP A 444 -10.80 -39.72 31.07
C ASP A 444 -11.44 -38.48 30.39
N HIS A 445 -11.69 -38.53 29.09
CA HIS A 445 -12.22 -37.38 28.31
C HIS A 445 -13.60 -37.61 27.69
N VAL A 446 -14.21 -38.77 27.93
CA VAL A 446 -15.54 -39.11 27.43
C VAL A 446 -16.52 -39.24 28.60
N THR A 447 -17.46 -38.31 28.68
CA THR A 447 -18.58 -38.44 29.62
C THR A 447 -19.79 -38.98 28.88
N VAL A 448 -20.32 -40.10 29.36
CA VAL A 448 -21.54 -40.72 28.83
C VAL A 448 -22.68 -40.50 29.83
N GLU A 449 -23.63 -39.66 29.47
CA GLU A 449 -24.84 -39.40 30.26
C GLU A 449 -26.06 -40.08 29.64
N SER A 450 -26.88 -40.70 30.46
CA SER A 450 -28.15 -41.24 30.01
C SER A 450 -29.28 -40.23 30.23
N VAL A 451 -29.76 -39.62 29.13
CA VAL A 451 -30.84 -38.63 29.19
C VAL A 451 -32.02 -39.16 28.37
N GLY A 452 -33.13 -39.42 29.02
CA GLY A 452 -34.37 -39.81 28.33
C GLY A 452 -34.25 -41.14 27.56
N GLY A 453 -33.46 -42.09 28.01
CA GLY A 453 -33.26 -43.42 27.39
C GLY A 453 -32.30 -43.38 26.17
N LYS A 454 -31.65 -42.26 25.92
CA LYS A 454 -30.57 -42.12 24.92
C LYS A 454 -29.25 -41.80 25.63
N GLN A 455 -28.16 -42.36 25.13
CA GLN A 455 -26.82 -42.00 25.61
C GLN A 455 -26.32 -40.76 24.91
N LYS A 456 -25.96 -39.73 25.68
CA LYS A 456 -25.27 -38.55 25.23
C LYS A 456 -23.79 -38.70 25.54
N VAL A 457 -22.95 -38.70 24.52
CA VAL A 457 -21.50 -38.77 24.63
C VAL A 457 -20.95 -37.37 24.48
N THR A 458 -20.22 -36.89 25.46
CA THR A 458 -19.57 -35.57 25.41
C THR A 458 -18.06 -35.80 25.52
N PHE A 459 -17.32 -35.17 24.65
CA PHE A 459 -15.85 -35.15 24.66
C PHE A 459 -15.41 -33.82 25.28
N SER A 460 -14.56 -33.85 26.32
CA SER A 460 -14.01 -32.70 27.02
C SER A 460 -12.58 -32.41 26.58
#